data_bbbdc91a2141aae9dc5fd44a69a66039
#
_entry.id   bbbdc91a2141aae9dc5fd44a69a66039
#
_cell.length_a   1.000
_cell.length_b   1.000
_cell.length_c   1.000
_cell.angle_alpha   90.00
_cell.angle_beta   90.00
_cell.angle_gamma   90.00
#
_symmetry.space_group_name_H-M   'P 1'
#
loop_
_entity.id
_entity.type
_entity.pdbx_description
1 polymer ?
#
loop_
_entity_poly.entity_id
_entity_poly.type
_entity_poly.pdbx_seq_one_letter_code
_entity_poly.pdbx_strand_id
1 'polypeptide(L)'
;IEKKLQDQLLDPEARLVDYIDFVAGTSTGGILGCGMLVPDPKNPSKPKYTLAEVVELYLSNGQDIFSNPLSQKVRTLYGLKDEKFSNSNLKKALLDYFGDTLLSQLIRPCLFTSYDIEQRKAKFFKHGKARENEADDFYVRDLSQATSAAPTYFETALIQSKSAETFPLIDGGVFANNPA
;
A
#
# COMPACT_ATOMS: atom_id res chain seq x y z
N ILE A 1 1.18 -19.72 -2.04
CA ILE A 1 0.15 -19.96 -3.07
C ILE A 1 0.78 -19.95 -4.45
N GLU A 2 1.46 -18.86 -4.87
CA GLU A 2 2.08 -18.76 -6.22
C GLU A 2 3.04 -19.93 -6.52
N LYS A 3 3.92 -20.30 -5.59
CA LYS A 3 4.81 -21.46 -5.77
C LYS A 3 4.03 -22.76 -6.01
N LYS A 4 2.94 -23.01 -5.29
CA LYS A 4 2.09 -24.18 -5.53
C LYS A 4 1.45 -24.15 -6.93
N LEU A 5 1.04 -22.97 -7.38
CA LEU A 5 0.52 -22.77 -8.73
C LEU A 5 1.57 -23.10 -9.78
N GLN A 6 2.79 -22.59 -9.64
CA GLN A 6 3.92 -22.89 -10.52
C GLN A 6 4.24 -24.39 -10.58
N ASP A 7 4.26 -25.05 -9.42
CA ASP A 7 4.50 -26.51 -9.33
C ASP A 7 3.39 -27.32 -10.03
N GLN A 8 2.11 -26.91 -9.85
CA GLN A 8 0.97 -27.60 -10.47
C GLN A 8 0.90 -27.39 -11.99
N LEU A 9 1.29 -26.21 -12.46
CA LEU A 9 1.28 -25.89 -13.88
C LEU A 9 2.57 -26.32 -14.61
N LEU A 10 3.58 -26.73 -13.86
CA LEU A 10 4.93 -26.99 -14.38
C LEU A 10 5.50 -25.76 -15.12
N ASP A 11 5.12 -24.56 -14.68
CA ASP A 11 5.51 -23.27 -15.26
C ASP A 11 6.07 -22.34 -14.17
N PRO A 12 7.40 -22.16 -14.09
CA PRO A 12 8.03 -21.27 -13.11
C PRO A 12 7.72 -19.79 -13.36
N GLU A 13 7.26 -19.43 -14.55
CA GLU A 13 6.90 -18.06 -14.92
C GLU A 13 5.43 -17.73 -14.63
N ALA A 14 4.61 -18.69 -14.22
CA ALA A 14 3.23 -18.47 -13.83
C ALA A 14 3.17 -17.51 -12.62
N ARG A 15 2.32 -16.51 -12.71
CA ARG A 15 2.08 -15.52 -11.62
C ARG A 15 0.65 -15.63 -11.14
N LEU A 16 0.45 -15.50 -9.82
CA LEU A 16 -0.90 -15.57 -9.26
C LEU A 16 -1.83 -14.53 -9.88
N VAL A 17 -1.32 -13.37 -10.22
CA VAL A 17 -2.07 -12.27 -10.85
C VAL A 17 -2.68 -12.65 -12.21
N ASP A 18 -2.16 -13.66 -12.89
CA ASP A 18 -2.72 -14.14 -14.17
C ASP A 18 -4.03 -14.93 -13.97
N TYR A 19 -4.34 -15.33 -12.72
CA TYR A 19 -5.47 -16.21 -12.35
C TYR A 19 -6.47 -15.52 -11.42
N ILE A 20 -6.36 -14.22 -11.25
CA ILE A 20 -7.28 -13.42 -10.44
C ILE A 20 -7.81 -12.23 -11.25
N ASP A 21 -9.07 -11.89 -11.05
CA ASP A 21 -9.75 -10.82 -11.78
C ASP A 21 -9.75 -9.50 -11.03
N PHE A 22 -9.64 -9.55 -9.69
CA PHE A 22 -9.77 -8.38 -8.84
C PHE A 22 -8.98 -8.52 -7.54
N VAL A 23 -8.37 -7.44 -7.08
CA VAL A 23 -7.65 -7.36 -5.79
C VAL A 23 -8.25 -6.27 -4.93
N ALA A 24 -8.62 -6.61 -3.71
CA ALA A 24 -9.00 -5.63 -2.70
C ALA A 24 -8.07 -5.72 -1.48
N GLY A 25 -7.75 -4.59 -0.88
CA GLY A 25 -6.87 -4.55 0.27
C GLY A 25 -7.04 -3.32 1.15
N THR A 26 -6.76 -3.50 2.44
CA THR A 26 -6.73 -2.45 3.46
C THR A 26 -5.42 -2.55 4.22
N SER A 27 -4.79 -1.41 4.56
CA SER A 27 -3.59 -1.38 5.39
C SER A 27 -2.44 -2.20 4.77
N THR A 28 -1.84 -3.11 5.51
CA THR A 28 -0.84 -4.07 5.00
C THR A 28 -1.33 -4.82 3.77
N GLY A 29 -2.60 -5.25 3.75
CA GLY A 29 -3.21 -5.91 2.59
C GLY A 29 -3.26 -5.01 1.36
N GLY A 30 -3.39 -3.69 1.54
CA GLY A 30 -3.28 -2.70 0.47
C GLY A 30 -1.86 -2.63 -0.11
N ILE A 31 -0.83 -2.57 0.76
CA ILE A 31 0.58 -2.56 0.32
C ILE A 31 0.92 -3.84 -0.46
N LEU A 32 0.54 -5.01 0.08
CA LEU A 32 0.77 -6.31 -0.58
C LEU A 32 0.04 -6.40 -1.92
N GLY A 33 -1.22 -5.93 -1.96
CA GLY A 33 -2.00 -5.86 -3.19
C GLY A 33 -1.37 -4.97 -4.26
N CYS A 34 -0.88 -3.80 -3.87
CA CYS A 34 -0.12 -2.91 -4.76
C CYS A 34 1.14 -3.61 -5.29
N GLY A 35 1.94 -4.23 -4.40
CA GLY A 35 3.15 -4.94 -4.79
C GLY A 35 2.91 -6.05 -5.81
N MET A 36 1.80 -6.76 -5.67
CA MET A 36 1.39 -7.81 -6.60
C MET A 36 0.99 -7.26 -7.99
N LEU A 37 0.53 -6.00 -8.06
CA LEU A 37 -0.07 -5.41 -9.26
C LEU A 37 0.80 -4.39 -9.99
N VAL A 38 1.95 -3.98 -9.42
CA VAL A 38 2.87 -3.04 -10.08
C VAL A 38 3.41 -3.65 -11.37
N PRO A 39 3.29 -2.96 -12.52
CA PRO A 39 3.78 -3.46 -13.79
C PRO A 39 5.31 -3.52 -13.85
N ASP A 40 5.85 -4.52 -14.53
CA ASP A 40 7.27 -4.54 -14.89
C ASP A 40 7.54 -3.46 -15.96
N PRO A 41 8.50 -2.55 -15.74
CA PRO A 41 8.85 -1.53 -16.72
C PRO A 41 9.25 -2.08 -18.10
N LYS A 42 9.77 -3.31 -18.16
CA LYS A 42 10.16 -3.97 -19.41
C LYS A 42 9.02 -4.71 -20.08
N ASN A 43 8.04 -5.14 -19.29
CA ASN A 43 6.84 -5.85 -19.77
C ASN A 43 5.61 -5.41 -18.94
N PRO A 44 4.94 -4.32 -19.31
CA PRO A 44 3.83 -3.76 -18.51
C PRO A 44 2.61 -4.66 -18.34
N SER A 45 2.53 -5.77 -19.07
CA SER A 45 1.47 -6.78 -18.89
C SER A 45 1.77 -7.80 -17.78
N LYS A 46 2.99 -7.80 -17.25
CA LYS A 46 3.45 -8.70 -16.19
C LYS A 46 3.74 -7.93 -14.89
N PRO A 47 3.60 -8.58 -13.72
CA PRO A 47 3.97 -7.94 -12.46
C PRO A 47 5.49 -7.80 -12.36
N LYS A 48 5.93 -6.68 -11.77
CA LYS A 48 7.34 -6.39 -11.50
C LYS A 48 7.95 -7.39 -10.50
N TYR A 49 7.15 -7.85 -9.54
CA TYR A 49 7.58 -8.70 -8.43
C TYR A 49 6.85 -10.04 -8.43
N THR A 50 7.53 -11.08 -7.99
CA THR A 50 6.90 -12.33 -7.52
C THR A 50 6.23 -12.09 -6.16
N LEU A 51 5.28 -12.93 -5.78
CA LEU A 51 4.69 -12.81 -4.43
C LEU A 51 5.71 -13.07 -3.31
N ALA A 52 6.73 -13.89 -3.55
CA ALA A 52 7.80 -14.11 -2.60
C ALA A 52 8.59 -12.80 -2.35
N GLU A 53 8.93 -12.08 -3.42
CA GLU A 53 9.59 -10.77 -3.32
C GLU A 53 8.70 -9.74 -2.65
N VAL A 54 7.39 -9.71 -2.91
CA VAL A 54 6.45 -8.81 -2.22
C VAL A 54 6.41 -9.09 -0.71
N VAL A 55 6.42 -10.36 -0.32
CA VAL A 55 6.44 -10.75 1.10
C VAL A 55 7.77 -10.40 1.75
N GLU A 56 8.89 -10.68 1.08
CA GLU A 56 10.24 -10.34 1.57
C GLU A 56 10.40 -8.83 1.74
N LEU A 57 9.92 -8.06 0.78
CA LEU A 57 9.86 -6.61 0.83
C LEU A 57 9.17 -6.11 2.11
N TYR A 58 8.04 -6.72 2.45
CA TYR A 58 7.30 -6.36 3.65
C TYR A 58 8.04 -6.79 4.93
N LEU A 59 8.63 -7.99 4.95
CA LEU A 59 9.34 -8.52 6.11
C LEU A 59 10.66 -7.81 6.37
N SER A 60 11.46 -7.54 5.33
CA SER A 60 12.76 -6.88 5.45
C SER A 60 12.64 -5.41 5.86
N ASN A 61 11.64 -4.70 5.32
CA ASN A 61 11.39 -3.31 5.72
C ASN A 61 10.50 -3.18 6.95
N GLY A 62 9.74 -4.21 7.29
CA GLY A 62 8.85 -4.22 8.45
C GLY A 62 9.60 -3.95 9.76
N GLN A 63 10.81 -4.48 9.92
CA GLN A 63 11.65 -4.20 11.08
C GLN A 63 12.03 -2.70 11.14
N ASP A 64 12.42 -2.10 10.05
CA ASP A 64 12.83 -0.69 10.00
C ASP A 64 11.63 0.27 10.10
N ILE A 65 10.48 -0.14 9.58
CA ILE A 65 9.23 0.64 9.62
C ILE A 65 8.58 0.56 11.01
N PHE A 66 8.58 -0.64 11.64
CA PHE A 66 7.87 -0.91 12.89
C PHE A 66 8.78 -1.06 14.11
N SER A 67 10.12 -1.05 13.94
CA SER A 67 11.10 -1.21 15.04
C SER A 67 11.61 0.12 15.58
N ASN A 68 10.74 1.10 15.76
CA ASN A 68 11.10 2.15 16.72
C ASN A 68 10.77 1.60 18.13
N PRO A 69 11.78 1.41 19.01
CA PRO A 69 11.58 0.65 20.22
C PRO A 69 10.74 1.43 21.22
N LEU A 70 9.42 1.24 21.18
CA LEU A 70 8.57 1.51 22.34
C LEU A 70 9.10 0.79 23.60
N SER A 71 9.89 -0.29 23.42
CA SER A 71 10.54 -1.01 24.52
C SER A 71 11.69 -0.25 25.19
N GLN A 72 12.31 0.74 24.55
CA GLN A 72 13.33 1.57 25.20
C GLN A 72 12.80 2.84 25.84
N LYS A 73 11.62 3.33 25.50
CA LYS A 73 11.07 4.61 25.99
C LYS A 73 10.00 4.54 27.07
N VAL A 74 9.54 3.37 27.46
CA VAL A 74 8.77 3.20 28.72
C VAL A 74 9.58 3.58 29.97
N ARG A 75 10.86 3.94 29.82
CA ARG A 75 11.76 4.28 30.92
C ARG A 75 11.95 5.76 31.17
N THR A 76 11.37 6.66 30.42
CA THR A 76 11.37 8.07 30.74
C THR A 76 9.98 8.51 31.21
N LEU A 77 9.76 8.32 32.51
CA LEU A 77 8.77 9.10 33.28
C LEU A 77 8.99 10.58 32.97
N TYR A 78 7.92 11.29 32.62
CA TYR A 78 7.87 12.71 32.29
C TYR A 78 8.34 13.10 30.87
N GLY A 79 7.39 13.17 29.96
CA GLY A 79 7.59 13.85 28.69
C GLY A 79 6.50 13.57 27.67
N LEU A 80 5.52 14.42 27.63
CA LEU A 80 4.57 14.60 26.53
C LEU A 80 5.32 14.88 25.21
N LYS A 81 5.80 13.84 24.54
CA LYS A 81 6.12 13.88 23.13
C LYS A 81 5.52 12.65 22.48
N ASP A 82 4.53 12.90 21.69
CA ASP A 82 3.84 11.96 20.80
C ASP A 82 4.85 11.46 19.74
N GLU A 83 5.63 10.43 20.09
CA GLU A 83 6.60 9.84 19.16
C GLU A 83 5.92 8.71 18.38
N LYS A 84 5.18 9.10 17.35
CA LYS A 84 4.72 8.20 16.30
C LYS A 84 5.89 7.63 15.51
N PHE A 85 5.72 6.47 14.90
CA PHE A 85 6.71 5.94 13.97
C PHE A 85 7.03 6.97 12.88
N SER A 86 8.31 7.14 12.59
CA SER A 86 8.72 8.06 11.53
C SER A 86 8.19 7.56 10.18
N ASN A 87 7.33 8.34 9.55
CA ASN A 87 6.85 8.07 8.19
C ASN A 87 7.98 8.09 7.15
N SER A 88 9.18 8.59 7.50
CA SER A 88 10.29 8.72 6.56
C SER A 88 10.79 7.39 6.02
N ASN A 89 10.94 6.36 6.87
CA ASN A 89 11.41 5.05 6.46
C ASN A 89 10.36 4.33 5.60
N LEU A 90 9.08 4.41 6.00
CA LEU A 90 7.98 3.88 5.22
C LEU A 90 7.91 4.57 3.85
N LYS A 91 7.94 5.90 3.79
CA LYS A 91 7.92 6.67 2.54
C LYS A 91 9.07 6.29 1.62
N LYS A 92 10.28 6.17 2.16
CA LYS A 92 11.46 5.77 1.38
C LYS A 92 11.28 4.37 0.80
N ALA A 93 10.89 3.39 1.62
CA ALA A 93 10.64 2.03 1.15
C ALA A 93 9.56 2.02 0.04
N LEU A 94 8.42 2.69 0.25
CA LEU A 94 7.35 2.76 -0.74
C LEU A 94 7.79 3.43 -2.04
N LEU A 95 8.65 4.46 -1.97
CA LEU A 95 9.23 5.11 -3.15
C LEU A 95 10.18 4.16 -3.89
N ASP A 96 11.06 3.45 -3.18
CA ASP A 96 12.03 2.53 -3.77
C ASP A 96 11.33 1.37 -4.51
N TYR A 97 10.19 0.91 -3.99
CA TYR A 97 9.44 -0.20 -4.58
C TYR A 97 8.49 0.22 -5.69
N PHE A 98 7.72 1.27 -5.47
CA PHE A 98 6.62 1.66 -6.37
C PHE A 98 7.00 2.78 -7.33
N GLY A 99 8.07 3.54 -7.03
CA GLY A 99 8.49 4.68 -7.84
C GLY A 99 7.34 5.65 -8.08
N ASP A 100 7.20 6.06 -9.34
CA ASP A 100 6.14 6.96 -9.80
C ASP A 100 4.96 6.22 -10.47
N THR A 101 4.77 4.93 -10.17
CA THR A 101 3.64 4.17 -10.69
C THR A 101 2.32 4.74 -10.17
N LEU A 102 1.36 4.95 -11.07
CA LEU A 102 0.02 5.42 -10.77
C LEU A 102 -0.96 4.25 -10.55
N LEU A 103 -2.03 4.50 -9.81
CA LEU A 103 -3.13 3.53 -9.60
C LEU A 103 -3.73 3.06 -10.93
N SER A 104 -3.89 3.98 -11.90
CA SER A 104 -4.40 3.68 -13.24
C SER A 104 -3.52 2.73 -14.06
N GLN A 105 -2.24 2.58 -13.68
CA GLN A 105 -1.26 1.75 -14.39
C GLN A 105 -1.17 0.32 -13.83
N LEU A 106 -1.81 0.03 -12.70
CA LEU A 106 -1.80 -1.33 -12.13
C LEU A 106 -2.41 -2.35 -13.10
N ILE A 107 -1.86 -3.57 -13.13
CA ILE A 107 -2.13 -4.57 -14.18
C ILE A 107 -3.47 -5.30 -14.04
N ARG A 108 -4.19 -5.13 -12.93
CA ARG A 108 -5.54 -5.70 -12.73
C ARG A 108 -6.45 -4.71 -12.02
N PRO A 109 -7.77 -4.85 -12.19
CA PRO A 109 -8.74 -4.11 -11.40
C PRO A 109 -8.50 -4.29 -9.90
N CYS A 110 -8.53 -3.18 -9.15
CA CYS A 110 -8.30 -3.23 -7.70
C CYS A 110 -9.05 -2.13 -6.95
N LEU A 111 -9.16 -2.35 -5.63
CA LEU A 111 -9.75 -1.44 -4.67
C LEU A 111 -8.89 -1.42 -3.41
N PHE A 112 -8.48 -0.22 -3.01
CA PHE A 112 -7.84 -0.01 -1.72
C PHE A 112 -8.62 0.99 -0.90
N THR A 113 -8.55 0.89 0.42
CA THR A 113 -9.37 1.71 1.32
C THR A 113 -8.53 2.62 2.18
N SER A 114 -9.07 3.80 2.49
CA SER A 114 -8.54 4.74 3.46
C SER A 114 -9.69 5.57 4.04
N TYR A 115 -9.46 6.35 5.09
CA TYR A 115 -10.48 7.22 5.66
C TYR A 115 -10.02 8.68 5.63
N ASP A 116 -10.84 9.52 5.04
CA ASP A 116 -10.62 10.97 4.96
C ASP A 116 -11.12 11.62 6.25
N ILE A 117 -10.17 12.18 7.02
CA ILE A 117 -10.46 12.78 8.32
C ILE A 117 -11.05 14.20 8.21
N GLU A 118 -10.81 14.89 7.09
CA GLU A 118 -11.37 16.21 6.84
C GLU A 118 -12.83 16.09 6.41
N GLN A 119 -13.10 15.27 5.41
CA GLN A 119 -14.45 15.04 4.90
C GLN A 119 -15.26 14.04 5.75
N ARG A 120 -14.60 13.37 6.71
CA ARG A 120 -15.19 12.36 7.62
C ARG A 120 -15.92 11.26 6.89
N LYS A 121 -15.28 10.73 5.82
CA LYS A 121 -15.86 9.67 4.99
C LYS A 121 -14.83 8.63 4.54
N ALA A 122 -15.34 7.47 4.16
CA ALA A 122 -14.53 6.44 3.52
C ALA A 122 -13.96 6.96 2.19
N LYS A 123 -12.66 6.77 1.96
CA LYS A 123 -12.00 6.98 0.67
C LYS A 123 -11.69 5.63 0.04
N PHE A 124 -12.11 5.45 -1.19
CA PHE A 124 -11.87 4.24 -1.97
C PHE A 124 -10.99 4.58 -3.17
N PHE A 125 -9.82 3.98 -3.24
CA PHE A 125 -8.93 4.03 -4.40
C PHE A 125 -9.35 2.93 -5.38
N LYS A 126 -10.05 3.30 -6.45
CA LYS A 126 -10.61 2.38 -7.44
C LYS A 126 -9.84 2.49 -8.75
N HIS A 127 -9.19 1.41 -9.19
CA HIS A 127 -8.45 1.37 -10.44
C HIS A 127 -9.28 1.86 -11.65
N GLY A 128 -10.54 1.42 -11.77
CA GLY A 128 -11.40 1.85 -12.86
C GLY A 128 -11.61 3.36 -12.88
N LYS A 129 -11.84 3.98 -11.70
CA LYS A 129 -12.01 5.45 -11.58
C LYS A 129 -10.73 6.21 -11.89
N ALA A 130 -9.59 5.70 -11.43
CA ALA A 130 -8.29 6.29 -11.72
C ALA A 130 -7.98 6.36 -13.23
N ARG A 131 -8.48 5.40 -14.01
CA ARG A 131 -8.33 5.41 -15.48
C ARG A 131 -9.24 6.40 -16.19
N GLU A 132 -10.34 6.79 -15.55
CA GLU A 132 -11.34 7.70 -16.10
C GLU A 132 -11.05 9.17 -15.72
N ASN A 133 -10.45 9.41 -14.56
CA ASN A 133 -10.35 10.74 -13.97
C ASN A 133 -9.04 10.92 -13.17
N GLU A 134 -8.26 11.94 -13.49
CA GLU A 134 -7.02 12.30 -12.79
C GLU A 134 -7.24 12.68 -11.31
N ALA A 135 -8.44 13.12 -10.93
CA ALA A 135 -8.78 13.39 -9.52
C ALA A 135 -8.90 12.10 -8.67
N ASP A 136 -9.09 10.95 -9.32
CA ASP A 136 -9.13 9.64 -8.70
C ASP A 136 -7.83 8.85 -8.89
N ASP A 137 -6.84 9.40 -9.61
CA ASP A 137 -5.55 8.76 -9.87
C ASP A 137 -4.47 9.26 -8.90
N PHE A 138 -3.80 8.32 -8.24
CA PHE A 138 -2.81 8.56 -7.20
C PHE A 138 -1.55 7.75 -7.45
N TYR A 139 -0.41 8.26 -7.00
CA TYR A 139 0.79 7.42 -6.93
C TYR A 139 0.56 6.24 -5.99
N VAL A 140 0.97 5.05 -6.43
CA VAL A 140 0.81 3.80 -5.65
C VAL A 140 1.53 3.90 -4.31
N ARG A 141 2.71 4.55 -4.25
CA ARG A 141 3.43 4.81 -3.00
C ARG A 141 2.61 5.63 -2.00
N ASP A 142 1.89 6.65 -2.49
CA ASP A 142 1.12 7.56 -1.64
C ASP A 142 -0.17 6.90 -1.14
N LEU A 143 -0.90 6.21 -2.01
CA LEU A 143 -2.07 5.44 -1.57
C LEU A 143 -1.69 4.29 -0.63
N SER A 144 -0.52 3.66 -0.82
CA SER A 144 0.00 2.63 0.10
C SER A 144 0.30 3.20 1.49
N GLN A 145 0.87 4.40 1.54
CA GLN A 145 1.03 5.14 2.79
C GLN A 145 -0.33 5.46 3.42
N ALA A 146 -1.29 5.96 2.65
CA ALA A 146 -2.61 6.37 3.16
C ALA A 146 -3.40 5.18 3.70
N THR A 147 -3.44 4.05 2.98
CA THR A 147 -4.18 2.87 3.43
C THR A 147 -3.61 2.27 4.73
N SER A 148 -2.31 2.47 5.01
CA SER A 148 -1.59 1.92 6.15
C SER A 148 -1.27 2.93 7.26
N ALA A 149 -1.76 4.16 7.17
CA ALA A 149 -1.55 5.20 8.17
C ALA A 149 -2.41 4.98 9.42
N ALA A 150 -2.15 3.89 10.16
CA ALA A 150 -2.92 3.49 11.33
C ALA A 150 -2.81 4.54 12.44
N PRO A 151 -3.95 5.08 12.95
CA PRO A 151 -3.95 6.02 14.06
C PRO A 151 -3.18 5.48 15.26
N THR A 152 -2.53 6.34 16.01
CA THR A 152 -1.64 6.06 17.14
C THR A 152 -0.27 5.49 16.76
N TYR A 153 -0.13 4.81 15.63
CA TYR A 153 1.15 4.27 15.14
C TYR A 153 1.83 5.22 14.16
N PHE A 154 1.08 5.79 13.22
CA PHE A 154 1.60 6.67 12.18
C PHE A 154 0.91 8.04 12.20
N GLU A 155 1.58 9.01 11.60
CA GLU A 155 0.96 10.29 11.28
C GLU A 155 -0.05 10.14 10.15
N THR A 156 -1.02 11.06 10.11
CA THR A 156 -1.95 11.20 8.99
C THR A 156 -1.18 11.35 7.68
N ALA A 157 -1.53 10.55 6.69
CA ALA A 157 -0.96 10.64 5.35
C ALA A 157 -1.63 11.80 4.59
N LEU A 158 -0.84 12.83 4.27
CA LEU A 158 -1.28 13.90 3.38
C LEU A 158 -0.81 13.55 1.97
N ILE A 159 -1.74 13.13 1.11
CA ILE A 159 -1.43 12.72 -0.27
C ILE A 159 -2.17 13.59 -1.28
N GLN A 160 -1.69 13.59 -2.52
CA GLN A 160 -2.32 14.31 -3.62
C GLN A 160 -2.72 13.37 -4.75
N SER A 161 -3.87 13.67 -5.36
CA SER A 161 -4.26 13.09 -6.64
C SER A 161 -3.41 13.69 -7.77
N LYS A 162 -3.47 13.10 -8.96
CA LYS A 162 -2.81 13.61 -10.16
C LYS A 162 -3.34 15.00 -10.57
N SER A 163 -4.57 15.35 -10.21
CA SER A 163 -5.15 16.70 -10.37
C SER A 163 -4.73 17.69 -9.27
N ALA A 164 -3.76 17.33 -8.41
CA ALA A 164 -3.24 18.13 -7.29
C ALA A 164 -4.27 18.41 -6.16
N GLU A 165 -5.38 17.69 -6.10
CA GLU A 165 -6.28 17.72 -4.95
C GLU A 165 -5.66 16.96 -3.77
N THR A 166 -5.69 17.55 -2.59
CA THR A 166 -5.02 17.03 -1.38
C THR A 166 -6.00 16.37 -0.43
N PHE A 167 -5.60 15.23 0.15
CA PHE A 167 -6.41 14.42 1.05
C PHE A 167 -5.64 14.07 2.33
N PRO A 168 -6.12 14.45 3.52
CA PRO A 168 -5.60 13.99 4.80
C PRO A 168 -6.23 12.64 5.18
N LEU A 169 -5.49 11.56 5.00
CA LEU A 169 -6.00 10.20 5.10
C LEU A 169 -5.36 9.41 6.25
N ILE A 170 -6.15 8.51 6.81
CA ILE A 170 -5.71 7.50 7.77
C ILE A 170 -6.08 6.10 7.26
N ASP A 171 -5.55 5.07 7.92
CA ASP A 171 -5.77 3.66 7.59
C ASP A 171 -7.26 3.33 7.40
N GLY A 172 -7.56 2.63 6.32
CA GLY A 172 -8.91 2.17 6.02
C GLY A 172 -9.47 1.16 7.01
N GLY A 173 -8.62 0.54 7.84
CA GLY A 173 -9.02 -0.41 8.89
C GLY A 173 -9.94 0.17 9.94
N VAL A 174 -10.02 1.52 10.05
CA VAL A 174 -10.95 2.19 10.97
C VAL A 174 -12.42 1.97 10.61
N PHE A 175 -12.73 1.59 9.36
CA PHE A 175 -14.10 1.30 8.93
C PHE A 175 -14.23 0.04 8.08
N ALA A 176 -13.19 -0.36 7.34
CA ALA A 176 -13.19 -1.50 6.41
C ALA A 176 -11.90 -2.31 6.59
N ASN A 177 -11.78 -3.02 7.71
CA ASN A 177 -10.64 -3.93 7.96
C ASN A 177 -10.57 -5.06 6.94
N ASN A 178 -11.74 -5.51 6.46
CA ASN A 178 -11.87 -6.39 5.30
C ASN A 178 -12.71 -5.68 4.23
N PRO A 179 -12.14 -5.32 3.06
CA PRO A 179 -12.82 -4.58 2.02
C PRO A 179 -13.61 -5.46 1.04
N ALA A 180 -13.66 -6.78 1.26
CA ALA A 180 -14.41 -7.74 0.44
C ALA A 180 -15.90 -7.74 0.78
#